data_c2658a01a69e69fbdacb7e902484ee5d
#
_entry.id   c2658a01a69e69fbdacb7e902484ee5d
#
_cell.length_a   1.000
_cell.length_b   1.000
_cell.length_c   1.000
_cell.angle_alpha   90.00
_cell.angle_beta   90.00
_cell.angle_gamma   90.00
#
_symmetry.space_group_name_H-M   'P 1'
#
loop_
_entity.id
_entity.type
_entity.pdbx_description
1 polymer ?
#
loop_
_entity_poly.entity_id
_entity_poly.type
_entity_poly.pdbx_seq_one_letter_code
_entity_poly.pdbx_strand_id
1 'polypeptide(L)'
;MIGGRSRLRPGRVAIIRLYGPIGGGARTADWVEIVKELGRQKRVPAVVLDIDSPGGDAAASDYLYLALKRLADKKPLIAHVRGTGASGAYLAAMAAHKLVVAPSSIVGSIGVISAGPRLPKLLDRLGVRVEEHRAGRLKGMGAPWRDDTDEERIREQQLVDAFYDRFVDRVAAGRKIDRAQVLDMATGEVWLGSQAVELGLADAVGDLDDAIEVAAGMAGVPAVASPVRLRRPLLARLADRFAMRLASSVADEVETRLTRDRFR
;
A
#
# COMPACT_ATOMS: atom_id res chain seq x y z
N MET A 1 24.25 -10.53 0.47
CA MET A 1 24.61 -9.28 -0.23
C MET A 1 23.84 -9.22 -1.55
N ILE A 2 22.72 -8.49 -1.59
CA ILE A 2 21.93 -8.30 -2.81
C ILE A 2 22.40 -6.98 -3.44
N GLY A 3 23.52 -7.05 -4.16
CA GLY A 3 24.15 -5.91 -4.82
C GLY A 3 23.63 -5.68 -6.23
N GLY A 4 22.39 -5.27 -6.38
CA GLY A 4 21.83 -4.91 -7.67
C GLY A 4 21.74 -3.39 -7.84
N ARG A 5 22.87 -2.71 -8.16
CA ARG A 5 22.84 -1.28 -8.48
C ARG A 5 21.89 -1.04 -9.66
N SER A 6 20.79 -0.35 -9.42
CA SER A 6 19.94 0.18 -10.50
C SER A 6 20.81 1.19 -11.29
N ARG A 7 21.08 0.90 -12.57
CA ARG A 7 21.83 1.81 -13.45
C ARG A 7 20.88 2.91 -13.93
N LEU A 8 20.48 3.81 -13.03
CA LEU A 8 19.80 5.04 -13.45
C LEU A 8 20.83 5.95 -14.13
N ARG A 9 20.43 6.53 -15.25
CA ARG A 9 21.26 7.55 -15.93
C ARG A 9 21.29 8.80 -15.07
N PRO A 10 22.44 9.45 -14.90
CA PRO A 10 22.55 10.68 -14.13
C PRO A 10 21.61 11.78 -14.64
N GLY A 11 21.12 12.63 -13.73
CA GLY A 11 20.30 13.80 -14.08
C GLY A 11 18.86 13.47 -14.48
N ARG A 12 18.39 12.24 -14.26
CA ARG A 12 17.00 11.84 -14.57
C ARG A 12 16.16 11.67 -13.34
N VAL A 13 14.88 12.00 -13.45
CA VAL A 13 13.86 11.69 -12.44
C VAL A 13 13.68 10.17 -12.34
N ALA A 14 13.76 9.61 -11.15
CA ALA A 14 13.53 8.19 -10.95
C ALA A 14 12.04 7.90 -10.74
N ILE A 15 11.49 6.87 -11.40
CA ILE A 15 10.10 6.46 -11.19
C ILE A 15 10.10 5.16 -10.38
N ILE A 16 9.48 5.18 -9.19
CA ILE A 16 9.15 4.00 -8.39
C ILE A 16 7.70 3.63 -8.70
N ARG A 17 7.43 2.37 -8.99
CA ARG A 17 6.07 1.87 -9.22
C ARG A 17 5.55 1.14 -8.00
N LEU A 18 4.54 1.72 -7.34
CA LEU A 18 3.81 1.11 -6.23
C LEU A 18 2.52 0.49 -6.77
N TYR A 19 2.62 -0.72 -7.31
CA TYR A 19 1.51 -1.42 -7.96
C TYR A 19 1.09 -2.65 -7.17
N GLY A 20 -0.24 -2.82 -7.04
CA GLY A 20 -0.86 -3.91 -6.30
C GLY A 20 -0.83 -3.73 -4.78
N PRO A 21 -1.27 -4.74 -4.00
CA PRO A 21 -1.44 -4.61 -2.56
C PRO A 21 -0.12 -4.42 -1.81
N ILE A 22 -0.17 -3.60 -0.75
CA ILE A 22 0.91 -3.41 0.21
C ILE A 22 0.80 -4.51 1.28
N GLY A 23 1.91 -5.16 1.60
CA GLY A 23 1.95 -6.27 2.55
C GLY A 23 2.70 -7.47 1.98
N GLY A 24 2.54 -8.65 2.63
CA GLY A 24 3.21 -9.87 2.17
C GLY A 24 4.75 -9.82 2.29
N GLY A 25 5.27 -9.19 3.36
CA GLY A 25 6.66 -9.22 3.80
C GLY A 25 7.70 -8.81 2.74
N ALA A 26 7.99 -9.68 1.79
CA ALA A 26 9.06 -9.48 0.81
C ALA A 26 8.82 -8.29 -0.13
N ARG A 27 7.57 -8.06 -0.59
CA ARG A 27 7.27 -6.98 -1.55
C ARG A 27 7.45 -5.59 -0.94
N THR A 28 6.97 -5.39 0.30
CA THR A 28 7.14 -4.12 1.01
C THR A 28 8.61 -3.85 1.33
N ALA A 29 9.35 -4.88 1.76
CA ALA A 29 10.79 -4.78 1.98
C ALA A 29 11.54 -4.36 0.71
N ASP A 30 11.18 -4.91 -0.45
CA ASP A 30 11.76 -4.54 -1.75
C ASP A 30 11.56 -3.04 -2.05
N TRP A 31 10.34 -2.51 -1.87
CA TRP A 31 10.09 -1.07 -2.06
C TRP A 31 10.89 -0.20 -1.10
N VAL A 32 10.95 -0.58 0.17
CA VAL A 32 11.73 0.15 1.18
C VAL A 32 13.21 0.18 0.85
N GLU A 33 13.78 -0.93 0.38
CA GLU A 33 15.19 -0.96 -0.04
C GLU A 33 15.45 -0.10 -1.28
N ILE A 34 14.53 -0.06 -2.26
CA ILE A 34 14.62 0.86 -3.41
C ILE A 34 14.62 2.31 -2.91
N VAL A 35 13.65 2.66 -2.06
CA VAL A 35 13.51 4.02 -1.52
C VAL A 35 14.78 4.45 -0.78
N LYS A 36 15.36 3.58 0.06
CA LYS A 36 16.60 3.83 0.76
C LYS A 36 17.78 4.01 -0.19
N GLU A 37 17.88 3.16 -1.21
CA GLU A 37 18.96 3.25 -2.20
C GLU A 37 18.88 4.56 -3.00
N LEU A 38 17.67 4.95 -3.46
CA LEU A 38 17.47 6.23 -4.14
C LEU A 38 17.80 7.43 -3.25
N GLY A 39 17.53 7.34 -1.95
CA GLY A 39 17.91 8.36 -0.98
C GLY A 39 19.42 8.57 -0.85
N ARG A 40 20.23 7.53 -1.14
CA ARG A 40 21.70 7.58 -1.10
C ARG A 40 22.32 8.05 -2.43
N GLN A 41 21.60 7.90 -3.55
CA GLN A 41 22.12 8.19 -4.89
C GLN A 41 22.07 9.70 -5.21
N LYS A 42 23.17 10.42 -5.03
CA LYS A 42 23.28 11.85 -5.35
C LYS A 42 22.99 12.17 -6.84
N ARG A 43 23.14 11.19 -7.73
CA ARG A 43 22.91 11.34 -9.18
C ARG A 43 21.42 11.32 -9.57
N VAL A 44 20.53 10.96 -8.64
CA VAL A 44 19.08 10.98 -8.82
C VAL A 44 18.57 12.26 -8.19
N PRO A 45 18.18 13.27 -8.98
CA PRO A 45 17.80 14.57 -8.47
C PRO A 45 16.40 14.62 -7.86
N ALA A 46 15.45 13.83 -8.39
CA ALA A 46 14.07 13.75 -7.93
C ALA A 46 13.49 12.36 -8.14
N VAL A 47 12.37 12.08 -7.47
CA VAL A 47 11.67 10.80 -7.54
C VAL A 47 10.18 11.03 -7.77
N VAL A 48 9.57 10.25 -8.64
CA VAL A 48 8.12 10.09 -8.78
C VAL A 48 7.72 8.74 -8.22
N LEU A 49 6.76 8.71 -7.32
CA LEU A 49 6.08 7.50 -6.85
C LEU A 49 4.80 7.33 -7.67
N ASP A 50 4.82 6.44 -8.66
CA ASP A 50 3.69 6.12 -9.53
C ASP A 50 2.86 5.01 -8.89
N ILE A 51 1.61 5.31 -8.55
CA ILE A 51 0.75 4.50 -7.69
C ILE A 51 -0.41 3.91 -8.48
N ASP A 52 -0.59 2.59 -8.32
CA ASP A 52 -1.80 1.86 -8.69
C ASP A 52 -2.00 0.71 -7.69
N SER A 53 -2.56 1.06 -6.53
CA SER A 53 -2.60 0.17 -5.36
C SER A 53 -3.84 0.44 -4.50
N PRO A 54 -4.56 -0.61 -4.07
CA PRO A 54 -5.68 -0.48 -3.13
C PRO A 54 -5.22 -0.27 -1.67
N GLY A 55 -3.92 -0.20 -1.41
CA GLY A 55 -3.37 -0.22 -0.05
C GLY A 55 -3.09 -1.65 0.42
N GLY A 56 -3.34 -1.92 1.70
CA GLY A 56 -3.11 -3.24 2.29
C GLY A 56 -2.76 -3.19 3.77
N ASP A 57 -1.80 -3.99 4.22
CA ASP A 57 -1.41 -4.10 5.62
C ASP A 57 -1.02 -2.74 6.23
N ALA A 58 -1.63 -2.40 7.37
CA ALA A 58 -1.50 -1.09 8.00
C ALA A 58 -0.06 -0.81 8.47
N ALA A 59 0.59 -1.79 9.09
CA ALA A 59 1.96 -1.64 9.59
C ALA A 59 2.97 -1.55 8.44
N ALA A 60 2.79 -2.34 7.38
CA ALA A 60 3.62 -2.28 6.18
C ALA A 60 3.47 -0.94 5.46
N SER A 61 2.26 -0.39 5.40
CA SER A 61 1.95 0.92 4.80
C SER A 61 2.60 2.06 5.57
N ASP A 62 2.51 2.06 6.90
CA ASP A 62 3.17 3.06 7.74
C ASP A 62 4.70 2.95 7.64
N TYR A 63 5.24 1.74 7.56
CA TYR A 63 6.68 1.53 7.39
C TYR A 63 7.19 2.06 6.03
N LEU A 64 6.40 1.86 4.96
CA LEU A 64 6.68 2.42 3.64
C LEU A 64 6.60 3.95 3.66
N TYR A 65 5.56 4.52 4.28
CA TYR A 65 5.43 5.96 4.49
C TYR A 65 6.68 6.55 5.15
N LEU A 66 7.16 5.95 6.24
CA LEU A 66 8.35 6.40 6.95
C LEU A 66 9.62 6.38 6.07
N ALA A 67 9.74 5.38 5.20
CA ALA A 67 10.87 5.31 4.25
C ALA A 67 10.78 6.41 3.19
N LEU A 68 9.59 6.61 2.61
CA LEU A 68 9.30 7.66 1.62
C LEU A 68 9.49 9.07 2.22
N LYS A 69 9.08 9.29 3.47
CA LYS A 69 9.28 10.56 4.17
C LYS A 69 10.76 10.90 4.30
N ARG A 70 11.59 9.93 4.72
CA ARG A 70 13.05 10.11 4.77
C ARG A 70 13.68 10.36 3.39
N LEU A 71 13.06 9.89 2.31
CA LEU A 71 13.47 10.19 0.95
C LEU A 71 13.09 11.63 0.60
N ALA A 72 11.84 12.02 0.90
CA ALA A 72 11.34 13.37 0.67
C ALA A 72 12.17 14.43 1.38
N ASP A 73 12.64 14.16 2.60
CA ASP A 73 13.53 15.08 3.34
C ASP A 73 14.90 15.32 2.63
N LYS A 74 15.25 14.52 1.63
CA LYS A 74 16.54 14.60 0.93
C LYS A 74 16.43 15.12 -0.50
N LYS A 75 15.30 14.93 -1.15
CA LYS A 75 15.08 15.32 -2.55
C LYS A 75 13.59 15.40 -2.89
N PRO A 76 13.19 16.13 -3.92
CA PRO A 76 11.82 16.18 -4.39
C PRO A 76 11.24 14.78 -4.61
N LEU A 77 10.13 14.50 -3.95
CA LEU A 77 9.31 13.29 -4.12
C LEU A 77 7.89 13.74 -4.50
N ILE A 78 7.43 13.32 -5.66
CA ILE A 78 6.08 13.57 -6.16
C ILE A 78 5.35 12.24 -6.21
N ALA A 79 4.14 12.18 -5.68
CA ALA A 79 3.25 11.03 -5.86
C ALA A 79 2.34 11.28 -7.07
N HIS A 80 2.11 10.23 -7.86
CA HIS A 80 1.14 10.22 -8.94
C HIS A 80 0.21 9.02 -8.76
N VAL A 81 -1.10 9.23 -8.81
CA VAL A 81 -2.09 8.14 -8.80
C VAL A 81 -2.69 8.02 -10.18
N ARG A 82 -2.39 6.90 -10.87
CA ARG A 82 -2.90 6.63 -12.21
C ARG A 82 -4.28 5.96 -12.23
N GLY A 83 -4.50 4.99 -11.36
CA GLY A 83 -5.74 4.22 -11.24
C GLY A 83 -6.26 4.26 -9.82
N THR A 84 -5.66 3.49 -8.94
CA THR A 84 -6.06 3.43 -7.52
C THR A 84 -4.91 3.88 -6.63
N GLY A 85 -5.21 4.77 -5.70
CA GLY A 85 -4.30 5.19 -4.63
C GLY A 85 -5.08 5.27 -3.31
N ALA A 86 -5.57 4.12 -2.82
CA ALA A 86 -6.50 4.06 -1.70
C ALA A 86 -5.85 3.50 -0.43
N SER A 87 -6.43 3.82 0.74
CA SER A 87 -6.02 3.27 2.04
C SER A 87 -4.51 3.41 2.27
N GLY A 88 -3.78 2.33 2.57
CA GLY A 88 -2.33 2.35 2.80
C GLY A 88 -1.51 2.95 1.64
N ALA A 89 -2.01 2.92 0.40
CA ALA A 89 -1.35 3.56 -0.73
C ALA A 89 -1.52 5.09 -0.70
N TYR A 90 -2.69 5.57 -0.29
CA TYR A 90 -2.92 6.99 -0.02
C TYR A 90 -2.06 7.47 1.16
N LEU A 91 -1.97 6.67 2.24
CA LEU A 91 -1.05 6.92 3.34
C LEU A 91 0.40 7.08 2.85
N ALA A 92 0.87 6.19 1.98
CA ALA A 92 2.23 6.28 1.41
C ALA A 92 2.42 7.56 0.58
N ALA A 93 1.40 7.99 -0.18
CA ALA A 93 1.42 9.24 -0.95
C ALA A 93 1.56 10.49 -0.07
N MET A 94 1.10 10.46 1.18
CA MET A 94 1.23 11.58 2.14
C MET A 94 2.67 11.93 2.49
N ALA A 95 3.62 11.08 2.16
CA ALA A 95 5.05 11.38 2.32
C ALA A 95 5.60 12.32 1.23
N ALA A 96 4.89 12.48 0.11
CA ALA A 96 5.33 13.27 -1.03
C ALA A 96 5.15 14.78 -0.80
N HIS A 97 5.89 15.60 -1.56
CA HIS A 97 5.76 17.05 -1.55
C HIS A 97 4.50 17.50 -2.29
N LYS A 98 4.11 16.75 -3.32
CA LYS A 98 2.92 16.99 -4.13
C LYS A 98 2.30 15.65 -4.53
N LEU A 99 0.98 15.65 -4.65
CA LEU A 99 0.17 14.53 -5.13
C LEU A 99 -0.59 14.97 -6.39
N VAL A 100 -0.20 14.38 -7.51
CA VAL A 100 -0.90 14.51 -8.81
C VAL A 100 -1.77 13.29 -9.02
N VAL A 101 -2.99 13.45 -9.47
CA VAL A 101 -3.97 12.36 -9.62
C VAL A 101 -4.59 12.39 -11.01
N ALA A 102 -4.74 11.24 -11.65
CA ALA A 102 -5.52 11.15 -12.87
C ALA A 102 -6.99 11.51 -12.58
N PRO A 103 -7.73 12.18 -13.48
CA PRO A 103 -9.07 12.69 -13.20
C PRO A 103 -10.05 11.60 -12.75
N SER A 104 -9.95 10.40 -13.32
CA SER A 104 -10.80 9.24 -12.99
C SER A 104 -10.12 8.24 -12.04
N SER A 105 -8.99 8.59 -11.44
CA SER A 105 -8.38 7.74 -10.42
C SER A 105 -9.22 7.71 -9.15
N ILE A 106 -9.04 6.67 -8.34
CA ILE A 106 -9.71 6.50 -7.05
C ILE A 106 -8.68 6.73 -5.95
N VAL A 107 -8.97 7.68 -5.05
CA VAL A 107 -8.12 8.03 -3.91
C VAL A 107 -8.90 8.09 -2.61
N GLY A 108 -8.21 8.11 -1.48
CA GLY A 108 -8.85 8.18 -0.16
C GLY A 108 -8.91 6.83 0.53
N SER A 109 -10.10 6.34 0.88
CA SER A 109 -10.26 5.18 1.78
C SER A 109 -9.45 5.38 3.07
N ILE A 110 -9.60 6.59 3.66
CA ILE A 110 -8.93 6.96 4.91
C ILE A 110 -9.68 6.27 6.04
N GLY A 111 -9.20 5.10 6.41
CA GLY A 111 -9.82 4.23 7.39
C GLY A 111 -9.01 2.98 7.64
N VAL A 112 -9.35 2.25 8.70
CA VAL A 112 -8.71 0.99 9.09
C VAL A 112 -9.77 -0.04 9.41
N ILE A 113 -9.60 -1.24 8.90
CA ILE A 113 -10.47 -2.37 9.23
C ILE A 113 -9.63 -3.53 9.73
N SER A 114 -10.15 -4.27 10.70
CA SER A 114 -9.71 -5.62 11.04
C SER A 114 -10.87 -6.56 10.73
N ALA A 115 -10.66 -7.51 9.84
CA ALA A 115 -11.70 -8.44 9.42
C ALA A 115 -11.13 -9.85 9.22
N GLY A 116 -11.83 -10.83 9.74
CA GLY A 116 -11.46 -12.23 9.57
C GLY A 116 -12.67 -13.15 9.76
N PRO A 117 -12.65 -14.36 9.18
CA PRO A 117 -13.74 -15.32 9.36
C PRO A 117 -13.81 -15.81 10.81
N ARG A 118 -15.04 -16.11 11.28
CA ARG A 118 -15.32 -16.86 12.50
C ARG A 118 -16.01 -18.15 12.10
N LEU A 119 -15.34 -19.27 12.36
CA LEU A 119 -15.70 -20.58 11.83
C LEU A 119 -16.17 -21.62 12.89
N PRO A 120 -16.44 -21.29 14.18
CA PRO A 120 -16.72 -22.30 15.19
C PRO A 120 -17.91 -23.19 14.78
N LYS A 121 -19.02 -22.61 14.33
CA LYS A 121 -20.20 -23.38 13.91
C LYS A 121 -19.95 -24.27 12.69
N LEU A 122 -19.05 -23.88 11.78
CA LEU A 122 -18.66 -24.71 10.65
C LEU A 122 -17.82 -25.90 11.10
N LEU A 123 -16.84 -25.66 11.97
CA LEU A 123 -15.97 -26.70 12.52
C LEU A 123 -16.77 -27.72 13.31
N ASP A 124 -17.74 -27.28 14.12
CA ASP A 124 -18.64 -28.17 14.85
C ASP A 124 -19.43 -29.09 13.91
N ARG A 125 -19.99 -28.54 12.83
CA ARG A 125 -20.70 -29.33 11.80
C ARG A 125 -19.84 -30.38 11.10
N LEU A 126 -18.53 -30.07 10.96
CA LEU A 126 -17.55 -30.95 10.34
C LEU A 126 -16.93 -31.95 11.34
N GLY A 127 -17.31 -31.88 12.64
CA GLY A 127 -16.72 -32.69 13.70
C GLY A 127 -15.25 -32.38 13.97
N VAL A 128 -14.77 -31.19 13.56
CA VAL A 128 -13.37 -30.74 13.77
C VAL A 128 -13.25 -30.04 15.13
N ARG A 129 -12.38 -30.56 15.97
CA ARG A 129 -12.02 -29.93 17.26
C ARG A 129 -10.63 -29.33 17.16
N VAL A 130 -10.47 -28.09 17.63
CA VAL A 130 -9.17 -27.41 17.72
C VAL A 130 -8.76 -27.44 19.18
N GLU A 131 -7.65 -28.11 19.49
CA GLU A 131 -6.99 -28.01 20.78
C GLU A 131 -6.04 -26.83 20.78
N GLU A 132 -6.18 -25.97 21.80
CA GLU A 132 -5.35 -24.77 21.94
C GLU A 132 -4.66 -24.77 23.31
N HIS A 133 -3.33 -24.83 23.27
CA HIS A 133 -2.48 -24.61 24.46
C HIS A 133 -1.81 -23.24 24.34
N ARG A 134 -2.12 -22.33 25.26
CA ARG A 134 -1.62 -20.95 25.18
C ARG A 134 -1.04 -20.46 26.50
N ALA A 135 0.01 -19.67 26.40
CA ALA A 135 0.50 -18.82 27.46
C ALA A 135 0.30 -17.35 27.07
N GLY A 136 -0.27 -16.59 27.99
CA GLY A 136 -0.71 -15.22 27.74
C GLY A 136 -2.21 -15.13 27.40
N ARG A 137 -2.92 -14.32 28.19
CA ARG A 137 -4.38 -14.22 28.19
C ARG A 137 -5.00 -13.90 26.82
N LEU A 138 -4.37 -13.00 26.06
CA LEU A 138 -4.83 -12.54 24.76
C LEU A 138 -4.11 -13.22 23.56
N LYS A 139 -3.33 -14.28 23.80
CA LYS A 139 -2.50 -14.90 22.75
C LYS A 139 -3.31 -15.50 21.59
N GLY A 140 -4.56 -15.86 21.84
CA GLY A 140 -5.47 -16.38 20.82
C GLY A 140 -6.44 -15.35 20.23
N MET A 141 -6.23 -14.06 20.42
CA MET A 141 -7.06 -13.00 19.86
C MET A 141 -7.07 -13.09 18.33
N GLY A 142 -8.27 -12.99 17.74
CA GLY A 142 -8.45 -13.10 16.31
C GLY A 142 -8.45 -14.54 15.75
N ALA A 143 -8.41 -15.58 16.61
CA ALA A 143 -8.43 -16.98 16.17
C ALA A 143 -9.74 -17.31 15.44
N PRO A 144 -9.68 -17.89 14.21
CA PRO A 144 -10.90 -18.12 13.43
C PRO A 144 -11.74 -19.29 13.93
N TRP A 145 -11.21 -20.16 14.80
CA TRP A 145 -11.86 -21.37 15.28
C TRP A 145 -12.74 -21.19 16.51
N ARG A 146 -12.79 -20.00 17.07
CA ARG A 146 -13.63 -19.65 18.22
C ARG A 146 -14.12 -18.21 18.13
N ASP A 147 -15.10 -17.86 18.93
CA ASP A 147 -15.52 -16.48 19.10
C ASP A 147 -14.52 -15.74 20.02
N ASP A 148 -14.36 -14.44 19.78
CA ASP A 148 -13.56 -13.60 20.65
C ASP A 148 -14.30 -13.30 21.95
N THR A 149 -13.54 -13.16 23.03
CA THR A 149 -14.06 -12.60 24.29
C THR A 149 -14.30 -11.08 24.15
N ASP A 150 -15.07 -10.50 25.10
CA ASP A 150 -15.30 -9.05 25.13
C ASP A 150 -13.99 -8.28 25.26
N GLU A 151 -13.06 -8.79 26.06
CA GLU A 151 -11.74 -8.19 26.22
C GLU A 151 -10.92 -8.21 24.93
N GLU A 152 -10.95 -9.33 24.19
CA GLU A 152 -10.27 -9.45 22.91
C GLU A 152 -10.86 -8.47 21.89
N ARG A 153 -12.18 -8.34 21.82
CA ARG A 153 -12.87 -7.37 20.96
C ARG A 153 -12.48 -5.92 21.29
N ILE A 154 -12.47 -5.57 22.57
CA ILE A 154 -12.04 -4.23 23.03
C ILE A 154 -10.59 -3.98 22.61
N ARG A 155 -9.72 -4.96 22.82
CA ARG A 155 -8.30 -4.81 22.47
C ARG A 155 -8.06 -4.71 20.98
N GLU A 156 -8.79 -5.45 20.18
CA GLU A 156 -8.75 -5.38 18.71
C GLU A 156 -9.20 -3.99 18.23
N GLN A 157 -10.32 -3.48 18.76
CA GLN A 157 -10.80 -2.14 18.44
C GLN A 157 -9.78 -1.06 18.80
N GLN A 158 -9.14 -1.13 19.97
CA GLN A 158 -8.07 -0.20 20.34
C GLN A 158 -6.90 -0.20 19.37
N LEU A 159 -6.55 -1.34 18.76
CA LEU A 159 -5.51 -1.40 17.72
C LEU A 159 -5.97 -0.74 16.44
N VAL A 160 -7.21 -0.98 16.02
CA VAL A 160 -7.82 -0.34 14.85
C VAL A 160 -7.84 1.18 15.02
N ASP A 161 -8.29 1.66 16.19
CA ASP A 161 -8.35 3.09 16.52
C ASP A 161 -6.96 3.73 16.50
N ALA A 162 -5.96 3.06 17.07
CA ALA A 162 -4.58 3.56 17.08
C ALA A 162 -3.96 3.67 15.68
N PHE A 163 -4.26 2.73 14.77
CA PHE A 163 -3.85 2.83 13.37
C PHE A 163 -4.61 3.93 12.63
N TYR A 164 -5.91 4.07 12.91
CA TYR A 164 -6.75 5.10 12.32
C TYR A 164 -6.28 6.51 12.69
N ASP A 165 -6.05 6.77 13.99
CA ASP A 165 -5.53 8.05 14.47
C ASP A 165 -4.21 8.41 13.80
N ARG A 166 -3.30 7.44 13.68
CA ARG A 166 -2.03 7.62 12.98
C ARG A 166 -2.23 7.96 11.50
N PHE A 167 -3.19 7.33 10.83
CA PHE A 167 -3.50 7.62 9.44
C PHE A 167 -4.02 9.05 9.29
N VAL A 168 -4.98 9.46 10.12
CA VAL A 168 -5.52 10.83 10.15
C VAL A 168 -4.40 11.86 10.34
N ASP A 169 -3.49 11.62 11.32
CA ASP A 169 -2.35 12.51 11.58
C ASP A 169 -1.42 12.62 10.35
N ARG A 170 -1.17 11.50 9.64
CA ARG A 170 -0.34 11.51 8.42
C ARG A 170 -1.00 12.29 7.28
N VAL A 171 -2.32 12.18 7.13
CA VAL A 171 -3.07 12.94 6.13
C VAL A 171 -3.06 14.43 6.47
N ALA A 172 -3.35 14.79 7.72
CA ALA A 172 -3.31 16.17 8.18
C ALA A 172 -1.93 16.83 7.91
N ALA A 173 -0.85 16.14 8.27
CA ALA A 173 0.50 16.59 8.04
C ALA A 173 0.86 16.67 6.55
N GLY A 174 0.49 15.67 5.75
CA GLY A 174 0.81 15.58 4.33
C GLY A 174 0.02 16.58 3.48
N ARG A 175 -1.22 16.82 3.81
CA ARG A 175 -2.10 17.78 3.12
C ARG A 175 -2.05 19.18 3.71
N LYS A 176 -1.44 19.36 4.90
CA LYS A 176 -1.37 20.62 5.64
C LYS A 176 -2.76 21.22 5.94
N ILE A 177 -3.70 20.35 6.30
CA ILE A 177 -5.06 20.70 6.70
C ILE A 177 -5.28 20.31 8.16
N ASP A 178 -6.27 20.94 8.80
CA ASP A 178 -6.57 20.66 10.21
C ASP A 178 -7.00 19.18 10.39
N ARG A 179 -6.57 18.59 11.49
CA ARG A 179 -6.95 17.22 11.87
C ARG A 179 -8.48 17.06 11.96
N ALA A 180 -9.19 18.07 12.43
CA ALA A 180 -10.66 18.04 12.50
C ALA A 180 -11.29 17.91 11.10
N GLN A 181 -10.79 18.68 10.12
CA GLN A 181 -11.24 18.60 8.73
C GLN A 181 -10.91 17.22 8.11
N VAL A 182 -9.76 16.63 8.47
CA VAL A 182 -9.44 15.28 8.03
C VAL A 182 -10.43 14.27 8.60
N LEU A 183 -10.81 14.39 9.88
CA LEU A 183 -11.76 13.48 10.51
C LEU A 183 -13.12 13.49 9.82
N ASP A 184 -13.58 14.65 9.36
CA ASP A 184 -14.85 14.76 8.62
C ASP A 184 -14.80 14.00 7.28
N MET A 185 -13.62 13.84 6.68
CA MET A 185 -13.38 13.12 5.44
C MET A 185 -12.91 11.68 5.64
N ALA A 186 -12.43 11.34 6.84
CA ALA A 186 -11.82 10.03 7.13
C ALA A 186 -12.89 8.96 7.48
N THR A 187 -13.93 8.88 6.67
CA THR A 187 -15.06 7.96 6.81
C THR A 187 -14.81 6.58 6.20
N GLY A 188 -13.67 6.40 5.52
CA GLY A 188 -13.39 5.23 4.70
C GLY A 188 -13.86 5.36 3.25
N GLU A 189 -14.47 6.48 2.88
CA GLU A 189 -14.89 6.75 1.50
C GLU A 189 -13.73 6.90 0.53
N VAL A 190 -14.06 6.76 -0.75
CA VAL A 190 -13.16 7.02 -1.88
C VAL A 190 -13.73 8.13 -2.76
N TRP A 191 -12.85 8.88 -3.39
CA TRP A 191 -13.19 9.96 -4.29
C TRP A 191 -12.52 9.79 -5.65
N LEU A 192 -13.14 10.32 -6.69
CA LEU A 192 -12.44 10.48 -7.97
C LEU A 192 -11.33 11.52 -7.81
N GLY A 193 -10.27 11.38 -8.62
CA GLY A 193 -9.11 12.28 -8.55
C GLY A 193 -9.49 13.75 -8.69
N SER A 194 -10.45 14.10 -9.58
CA SER A 194 -10.96 15.46 -9.71
C SER A 194 -11.60 15.98 -8.42
N GLN A 195 -12.43 15.17 -7.77
CA GLN A 195 -13.07 15.52 -6.49
C GLN A 195 -12.04 15.64 -5.35
N ALA A 196 -11.02 14.80 -5.36
CA ALA A 196 -9.97 14.84 -4.36
C ALA A 196 -9.16 16.16 -4.39
N VAL A 197 -8.99 16.75 -5.57
CA VAL A 197 -8.37 18.09 -5.69
C VAL A 197 -9.27 19.16 -5.09
N GLU A 198 -10.56 19.13 -5.37
CA GLU A 198 -11.55 20.07 -4.80
C GLU A 198 -11.61 19.99 -3.26
N LEU A 199 -11.49 18.79 -2.72
CA LEU A 199 -11.46 18.53 -1.27
C LEU A 199 -10.10 18.82 -0.60
N GLY A 200 -9.07 19.19 -1.36
CA GLY A 200 -7.73 19.39 -0.83
C GLY A 200 -6.96 18.08 -0.54
N LEU A 201 -7.52 16.93 -0.91
CA LEU A 201 -6.89 15.61 -0.74
C LEU A 201 -5.81 15.30 -1.79
N ALA A 202 -5.78 16.06 -2.89
CA ALA A 202 -4.71 16.04 -3.90
C ALA A 202 -4.33 17.47 -4.30
N ASP A 203 -3.18 17.64 -4.98
CA ASP A 203 -2.70 18.97 -5.36
C ASP A 203 -3.13 19.39 -6.77
N ALA A 204 -3.21 18.44 -7.69
CA ALA A 204 -3.58 18.71 -9.09
C ALA A 204 -4.09 17.45 -9.78
N VAL A 205 -4.95 17.67 -10.77
CA VAL A 205 -5.29 16.66 -11.77
C VAL A 205 -4.20 16.66 -12.85
N GLY A 206 -3.74 15.48 -13.22
CA GLY A 206 -2.71 15.31 -14.25
C GLY A 206 -2.31 13.86 -14.46
N ASP A 207 -1.43 13.61 -15.39
CA ASP A 207 -0.89 12.30 -15.69
C ASP A 207 0.54 12.10 -15.13
N LEU A 208 1.19 11.00 -15.53
CA LEU A 208 2.54 10.69 -15.07
C LEU A 208 3.57 11.71 -15.60
N ASP A 209 3.37 12.23 -16.80
CA ASP A 209 4.29 13.18 -17.42
C ASP A 209 4.20 14.53 -16.70
N ASP A 210 3.01 14.98 -16.30
CA ASP A 210 2.81 16.15 -15.43
C ASP A 210 3.54 15.98 -14.08
N ALA A 211 3.44 14.81 -13.47
CA ALA A 211 4.14 14.52 -12.21
C ALA A 211 5.67 14.53 -12.39
N ILE A 212 6.18 14.08 -13.55
CA ILE A 212 7.61 14.12 -13.89
C ILE A 212 8.06 15.57 -14.09
N GLU A 213 7.25 16.40 -14.76
CA GLU A 213 7.54 17.83 -14.94
C GLU A 213 7.62 18.57 -13.61
N VAL A 214 6.65 18.32 -12.71
CA VAL A 214 6.66 18.90 -11.35
C VAL A 214 7.92 18.46 -10.58
N ALA A 215 8.27 17.18 -10.62
CA ALA A 215 9.46 16.66 -9.95
C ALA A 215 10.76 17.25 -10.50
N ALA A 216 10.85 17.37 -11.83
CA ALA A 216 11.99 17.93 -12.54
C ALA A 216 12.14 19.43 -12.25
N GLY A 217 11.04 20.19 -12.28
CA GLY A 217 11.01 21.62 -11.94
C GLY A 217 11.47 21.89 -10.52
N MET A 218 11.01 21.09 -9.55
CA MET A 218 11.46 21.21 -8.14
C MET A 218 12.95 20.90 -7.97
N ALA A 219 13.52 20.05 -8.82
CA ALA A 219 14.93 19.67 -8.78
C ALA A 219 15.84 20.52 -9.67
N GLY A 220 15.29 21.42 -10.50
CA GLY A 220 16.04 22.22 -11.47
C GLY A 220 16.72 21.40 -12.58
N VAL A 221 16.08 20.34 -13.06
CA VAL A 221 16.63 19.42 -14.08
C VAL A 221 15.63 19.24 -15.24
N PRO A 222 16.09 18.78 -16.41
CA PRO A 222 15.17 18.44 -17.49
C PRO A 222 14.17 17.32 -17.12
N ALA A 223 12.94 17.42 -17.63
CA ALA A 223 11.86 16.44 -17.39
C ALA A 223 12.10 15.12 -18.14
N VAL A 224 13.19 14.44 -17.82
CA VAL A 224 13.54 13.14 -18.36
C VAL A 224 13.56 12.11 -17.25
N ALA A 225 12.70 11.11 -17.36
CA ALA A 225 12.55 10.11 -16.34
C ALA A 225 13.12 8.74 -16.72
N SER A 226 13.35 7.90 -15.72
CA SER A 226 13.75 6.51 -15.90
C SER A 226 13.10 5.63 -14.82
N PRO A 227 12.40 4.55 -15.20
CA PRO A 227 11.83 3.63 -14.23
C PRO A 227 12.93 2.88 -13.49
N VAL A 228 12.76 2.79 -12.17
CA VAL A 228 13.60 1.95 -11.32
C VAL A 228 13.20 0.50 -11.51
N ARG A 229 14.14 -0.34 -11.93
CA ARG A 229 13.90 -1.77 -12.09
C ARG A 229 14.48 -2.53 -10.92
N LEU A 230 13.64 -3.26 -10.18
CA LEU A 230 14.11 -4.29 -9.26
C LEU A 230 14.83 -5.38 -10.05
N ARG A 231 16.10 -5.61 -9.76
CA ARG A 231 16.80 -6.81 -10.22
C ARG A 231 16.47 -7.96 -9.29
N ARG A 232 15.34 -8.62 -9.54
CA ARG A 232 15.06 -9.91 -8.88
C ARG A 232 15.98 -10.97 -9.47
N PRO A 233 16.61 -11.84 -8.64
CA PRO A 233 17.34 -13.00 -9.12
C PRO A 233 16.48 -13.83 -10.06
N LEU A 234 17.09 -14.44 -11.07
CA LEU A 234 16.37 -15.24 -12.08
C LEU A 234 15.53 -16.34 -11.43
N LEU A 235 16.05 -16.96 -10.37
CA LEU A 235 15.37 -17.98 -9.57
C LEU A 235 14.10 -17.45 -8.88
N ALA A 236 14.12 -16.26 -8.33
CA ALA A 236 12.92 -15.63 -7.72
C ALA A 236 11.84 -15.34 -8.76
N ARG A 237 12.24 -14.92 -9.98
CA ARG A 237 11.31 -14.73 -11.12
C ARG A 237 10.67 -16.04 -11.59
N LEU A 238 11.42 -17.13 -11.57
CA LEU A 238 10.92 -18.46 -11.91
C LEU A 238 9.99 -18.99 -10.82
N ALA A 239 10.33 -18.79 -9.54
CA ALA A 239 9.49 -19.17 -8.41
C ALA A 239 8.15 -18.40 -8.41
N ASP A 240 8.16 -17.08 -8.67
CA ASP A 240 6.95 -16.27 -8.78
C ASP A 240 6.05 -16.75 -9.95
N ARG A 241 6.65 -17.11 -11.10
CA ARG A 241 5.91 -17.66 -12.24
C ARG A 241 5.31 -19.03 -11.94
N PHE A 242 6.04 -19.87 -11.22
CA PHE A 242 5.56 -21.18 -10.82
C PHE A 242 4.43 -21.08 -9.80
N ALA A 243 4.56 -20.20 -8.81
CA ALA A 243 3.52 -19.93 -7.81
C ALA A 243 2.25 -19.35 -8.45
N MET A 244 2.37 -18.42 -9.41
CA MET A 244 1.21 -17.90 -10.15
C MET A 244 0.53 -18.97 -10.99
N ARG A 245 1.28 -19.87 -11.65
CA ARG A 245 0.71 -20.98 -12.40
C ARG A 245 -0.01 -21.99 -11.51
N LEU A 246 0.55 -22.30 -10.35
CA LEU A 246 -0.12 -23.15 -9.36
C LEU A 246 -1.41 -22.50 -8.84
N ALA A 247 -1.38 -21.21 -8.52
CA ALA A 247 -2.57 -20.48 -8.06
C ALA A 247 -3.67 -20.42 -9.13
N SER A 248 -3.31 -20.16 -10.40
CA SER A 248 -4.29 -20.19 -11.51
C SER A 248 -4.85 -21.61 -11.73
N SER A 249 -4.01 -22.63 -11.71
CA SER A 249 -4.44 -24.04 -11.87
C SER A 249 -5.39 -24.49 -10.75
N VAL A 250 -5.16 -24.04 -9.50
CA VAL A 250 -6.07 -24.32 -8.38
C VAL A 250 -7.38 -23.55 -8.54
N ALA A 251 -7.33 -22.28 -8.98
CA ALA A 251 -8.52 -21.49 -9.23
C ALA A 251 -9.38 -22.11 -10.35
N ASP A 252 -8.75 -22.50 -11.47
CA ASP A 252 -9.42 -23.17 -12.59
C ASP A 252 -10.06 -24.52 -12.18
N GLU A 253 -9.38 -25.30 -11.33
CA GLU A 253 -9.93 -26.57 -10.81
C GLU A 253 -11.12 -26.34 -9.87
N VAL A 254 -11.05 -25.32 -9.01
CA VAL A 254 -12.16 -24.93 -8.12
C VAL A 254 -13.35 -24.44 -8.94
N GLU A 255 -13.14 -23.61 -9.95
CA GLU A 255 -14.19 -23.12 -10.84
C GLU A 255 -14.83 -24.26 -11.65
N THR A 256 -14.02 -25.21 -12.13
CA THR A 256 -14.48 -26.40 -12.85
C THR A 256 -15.35 -27.31 -11.96
N ARG A 257 -14.98 -27.47 -10.70
CA ARG A 257 -15.79 -28.26 -9.74
C ARG A 257 -17.08 -27.55 -9.38
N LEU A 258 -17.05 -26.25 -9.11
CA LEU A 258 -18.25 -25.47 -8.80
C LEU A 258 -19.24 -25.40 -9.97
N THR A 259 -18.76 -25.42 -11.20
CA THR A 259 -19.63 -25.46 -12.40
C THR A 259 -20.18 -26.87 -12.66
N ARG A 260 -19.43 -27.92 -12.39
CA ARG A 260 -19.94 -29.31 -12.49
C ARG A 260 -21.06 -29.61 -11.51
N ASP A 261 -21.00 -29.10 -10.28
CA ASP A 261 -22.04 -29.34 -9.27
C ASP A 261 -23.31 -28.48 -9.47
N ARG A 262 -23.29 -27.49 -10.37
CA ARG A 262 -24.48 -26.72 -10.76
C ARG A 262 -25.36 -27.42 -11.82
N PHE A 263 -24.85 -28.45 -12.48
CA PHE A 263 -25.54 -29.19 -13.54
C PHE A 263 -25.87 -30.66 -13.16
N ARG A 264 -25.77 -30.98 -11.88
CA ARG A 264 -26.33 -32.20 -11.27
C ARG A 264 -27.43 -31.83 -10.27
#